data_9c04decc23996ae4acc41625ac3d2d71
#
_entry.id   9c04decc23996ae4acc41625ac3d2d71
#
_cell.length_a   1.000
_cell.length_b   1.000
_cell.length_c   1.000
_cell.angle_alpha   90.00
_cell.angle_beta   90.00
_cell.angle_gamma   90.00
#
_symmetry.space_group_name_H-M   'P 1'
#
loop_
_entity.id
_entity.type
_entity.pdbx_description
1 polymer ?
#
loop_
_entity_poly.entity_id
_entity_poly.type
_entity_poly.pdbx_seq_one_letter_code
_entity_poly.pdbx_strand_id
1 'polypeptide(L)'
;IGYRLVGSEMCIRDRVDSMTVFNTEEVETTKQPMFFGKPLGIQRYDNYKYPVFERLTTQQLGYFWRPEEVSLQKDRSDYQTLRPEQKHIFTSNLKYQVMLDSVQGRGPGMAFAPYCSLPELEGCMKVWEFMEMIHSRSYTYIIKNVYSDPAEVFDTILSDNRILERAQSVTQAYDDFINSAHEYDQSNMWKDGWRGSYVSETTIYELKRKLFRAVANVNILEGIRFYVSFACSFAFGELKLMEGSAKIVSLIARDENQHLVITQQILNKWRNGDDPDMKKIFKEEEPWFYKTFENAVNQEKLWSEYLFKNGSMIGLNEKLLQQYVEWIANKRMKAVGLKPVYDIAQRANPLPWTQHWISSKGLQVAPQETEVESYVVGGIKQDVKKDTFSGFKL
;
A
#
# COMPACT_ATOMS: atom_id res chain seq x y z
N ILE A 1 17.13 -51.53 -29.26
CA ILE A 1 17.29 -50.21 -29.89
C ILE A 1 16.86 -49.20 -28.84
N GLY A 2 17.86 -48.64 -28.15
CA GLY A 2 17.63 -47.63 -27.12
C GLY A 2 17.47 -46.25 -27.75
N TYR A 3 16.34 -45.61 -27.56
CA TYR A 3 16.20 -44.16 -27.79
C TYR A 3 16.62 -43.44 -26.50
N ARG A 4 17.79 -42.82 -26.56
CA ARG A 4 18.25 -41.84 -25.56
C ARG A 4 17.41 -40.58 -25.72
N LEU A 5 16.57 -40.29 -24.77
CA LEU A 5 15.98 -38.96 -24.58
C LEU A 5 17.11 -38.02 -24.12
N VAL A 6 17.76 -37.35 -25.06
CA VAL A 6 18.62 -36.20 -24.82
C VAL A 6 17.80 -35.00 -25.33
N GLY A 7 17.28 -34.17 -24.43
CA GLY A 7 16.60 -32.96 -24.85
C GLY A 7 15.52 -32.42 -23.91
N SER A 8 15.63 -32.61 -22.60
CA SER A 8 14.61 -32.03 -21.67
C SER A 8 15.14 -31.06 -20.60
N GLU A 9 16.46 -30.87 -20.53
CA GLU A 9 16.99 -29.96 -19.48
C GLU A 9 17.02 -28.47 -19.84
N MET A 10 16.74 -28.10 -21.09
CA MET A 10 16.81 -26.70 -21.54
C MET A 10 15.47 -25.95 -21.49
N CYS A 11 14.36 -26.65 -21.21
CA CYS A 11 13.04 -26.05 -21.12
C CYS A 11 12.51 -25.85 -19.68
N ILE A 12 13.25 -26.26 -18.67
CA ILE A 12 12.78 -26.23 -17.26
C ILE A 12 13.04 -24.87 -16.59
N ARG A 13 13.87 -24.01 -17.17
CA ARG A 13 14.26 -22.73 -16.57
C ARG A 13 13.23 -21.59 -16.70
N ASP A 14 12.25 -21.70 -17.57
CA ASP A 14 11.33 -20.60 -17.90
C ASP A 14 9.85 -20.88 -17.53
N ARG A 15 9.59 -21.91 -16.73
CA ARG A 15 8.24 -22.18 -16.23
C ARG A 15 8.07 -21.57 -14.84
N VAL A 16 7.14 -20.65 -14.71
CA VAL A 16 6.48 -20.42 -13.42
C VAL A 16 5.57 -21.62 -13.22
N ASP A 17 5.84 -22.43 -12.19
CA ASP A 17 4.96 -23.53 -11.82
C ASP A 17 3.55 -23.00 -11.56
N SER A 18 2.52 -23.76 -11.94
CA SER A 18 1.13 -23.34 -11.75
C SER A 18 0.87 -23.01 -10.29
N MET A 19 0.12 -21.93 -10.02
CA MET A 19 -0.30 -21.59 -8.66
C MET A 19 -1.01 -22.77 -8.01
N THR A 20 -0.58 -23.17 -6.84
CA THR A 20 -1.20 -24.22 -6.04
C THR A 20 -1.17 -23.84 -4.56
N VAL A 21 -2.24 -24.17 -3.84
CA VAL A 21 -2.28 -24.05 -2.37
C VAL A 21 -1.74 -25.31 -1.67
N PHE A 22 -1.49 -26.37 -2.43
CA PHE A 22 -1.00 -27.63 -1.92
C PHE A 22 0.23 -28.06 -2.70
N ASN A 23 1.39 -27.57 -2.28
CA ASN A 23 2.68 -28.00 -2.81
C ASN A 23 3.37 -28.94 -1.81
N THR A 24 3.66 -30.15 -2.25
CA THR A 24 4.34 -31.19 -1.46
C THR A 24 5.86 -31.28 -1.77
N GLU A 25 6.33 -30.43 -2.69
CA GLU A 25 7.76 -30.38 -2.98
C GLU A 25 8.53 -29.68 -1.85
N GLU A 26 9.74 -30.14 -1.60
CA GLU A 26 10.65 -29.42 -0.70
C GLU A 26 11.19 -28.19 -1.42
N VAL A 27 10.86 -27.00 -0.90
CA VAL A 27 11.31 -25.72 -1.44
C VAL A 27 12.25 -25.03 -0.46
N GLU A 28 13.49 -24.83 -0.88
CA GLU A 28 14.46 -24.04 -0.12
C GLU A 28 14.20 -22.55 -0.36
N THR A 29 13.33 -21.95 0.44
CA THR A 29 12.82 -20.58 0.25
C THR A 29 13.92 -19.53 0.26
N THR A 30 15.00 -19.73 1.04
CA THR A 30 16.14 -18.80 1.09
C THR A 30 16.89 -18.65 -0.25
N LYS A 31 16.71 -19.59 -1.17
CA LYS A 31 17.32 -19.55 -2.52
C LYS A 31 16.37 -19.06 -3.60
N GLN A 32 15.06 -18.91 -3.29
CA GLN A 32 14.09 -18.44 -4.27
C GLN A 32 14.24 -16.92 -4.51
N PRO A 33 13.88 -16.40 -5.70
CA PRO A 33 13.63 -14.98 -5.87
C PRO A 33 12.40 -14.58 -5.06
N MET A 34 12.19 -13.29 -4.82
CA MET A 34 10.99 -12.81 -4.10
C MET A 34 9.69 -13.17 -4.81
N PHE A 35 9.71 -13.18 -6.15
CA PHE A 35 8.55 -13.46 -6.99
C PHE A 35 8.90 -14.41 -8.12
N PHE A 36 7.91 -15.15 -8.60
CA PHE A 36 8.04 -16.09 -9.71
C PHE A 36 9.06 -17.24 -9.47
N GLY A 37 9.31 -17.57 -8.24
CA GLY A 37 10.00 -18.80 -7.86
C GLY A 37 9.03 -19.99 -7.82
N LYS A 38 9.45 -21.08 -7.19
CA LYS A 38 8.56 -22.22 -6.94
C LYS A 38 7.39 -21.84 -6.05
N PRO A 39 6.21 -22.45 -6.24
CA PRO A 39 5.07 -22.26 -5.35
C PRO A 39 5.45 -22.54 -3.90
N LEU A 40 4.87 -21.77 -2.97
CA LEU A 40 5.07 -21.99 -1.55
C LEU A 40 4.48 -23.34 -1.12
N GLY A 41 5.29 -24.11 -0.37
CA GLY A 41 4.86 -25.32 0.29
C GLY A 41 4.55 -25.07 1.77
N ILE A 42 5.31 -25.70 2.66
CA ILE A 42 5.22 -25.43 4.11
C ILE A 42 5.70 -24.00 4.38
N GLN A 43 4.85 -23.20 5.02
CA GLN A 43 5.21 -21.84 5.43
C GLN A 43 6.12 -21.90 6.66
N ARG A 44 7.42 -21.64 6.46
CA ARG A 44 8.43 -21.66 7.50
C ARG A 44 8.81 -20.25 7.89
N TYR A 45 8.45 -19.85 9.12
CA TYR A 45 8.78 -18.56 9.71
C TYR A 45 9.98 -18.64 10.68
N ASP A 46 10.83 -19.65 10.50
CA ASP A 46 12.06 -19.87 11.26
C ASP A 46 13.32 -19.65 10.40
N ASN A 47 13.21 -19.54 9.09
CA ASN A 47 14.32 -19.38 8.17
C ASN A 47 13.96 -18.40 7.02
N TYR A 48 14.52 -17.21 7.05
CA TYR A 48 14.17 -16.12 6.16
C TYR A 48 15.31 -15.78 5.19
N LYS A 49 14.98 -15.55 3.91
CA LYS A 49 15.89 -14.89 2.97
C LYS A 49 16.06 -13.41 3.32
N TYR A 50 14.96 -12.76 3.63
CA TYR A 50 14.90 -11.33 3.94
C TYR A 50 14.18 -11.04 5.27
N PRO A 51 14.87 -11.14 6.41
CA PRO A 51 14.29 -10.92 7.73
C PRO A 51 13.61 -9.55 7.92
N VAL A 52 13.86 -8.59 7.01
CA VAL A 52 13.22 -7.28 7.06
C VAL A 52 11.70 -7.37 6.88
N PHE A 53 11.20 -8.28 6.06
CA PHE A 53 9.75 -8.43 5.85
C PHE A 53 9.07 -9.01 7.08
N GLU A 54 9.70 -9.96 7.77
CA GLU A 54 9.17 -10.46 9.04
C GLU A 54 9.16 -9.39 10.14
N ARG A 55 10.21 -8.55 10.22
CA ARG A 55 10.20 -7.41 11.15
C ARG A 55 9.07 -6.42 10.83
N LEU A 56 8.83 -6.13 9.55
CA LEU A 56 7.73 -5.26 9.12
C LEU A 56 6.37 -5.88 9.43
N THR A 57 6.21 -7.20 9.29
CA THR A 57 5.00 -7.93 9.69
C THR A 57 4.73 -7.77 11.18
N THR A 58 5.72 -8.07 12.01
CA THR A 58 5.62 -7.93 13.47
C THR A 58 5.30 -6.49 13.88
N GLN A 59 5.91 -5.52 13.22
CA GLN A 59 5.68 -4.10 13.51
C GLN A 59 4.27 -3.65 13.13
N GLN A 60 3.76 -4.06 11.95
CA GLN A 60 2.39 -3.78 11.54
C GLN A 60 1.36 -4.41 12.51
N LEU A 61 1.56 -5.66 12.91
CA LEU A 61 0.69 -6.32 13.89
C LEU A 61 0.67 -5.58 15.24
N GLY A 62 1.82 -5.03 15.66
CA GLY A 62 1.91 -4.19 16.85
C GLY A 62 1.22 -2.82 16.71
N TYR A 63 0.89 -2.39 15.50
CA TYR A 63 0.22 -1.13 15.21
C TYR A 63 -1.29 -1.26 15.04
N PHE A 64 -1.88 -2.41 15.34
CA PHE A 64 -3.32 -2.61 15.20
C PHE A 64 -4.13 -1.55 15.96
N TRP A 65 -5.14 -0.99 15.30
CA TRP A 65 -6.05 0.00 15.83
C TRP A 65 -7.41 -0.05 15.12
N ARG A 66 -8.41 0.62 15.66
CA ARG A 66 -9.74 0.74 15.07
C ARG A 66 -10.18 2.20 15.05
N PRO A 67 -10.85 2.66 13.97
CA PRO A 67 -11.29 4.06 13.88
C PRO A 67 -12.26 4.45 14.99
N GLU A 68 -13.05 3.51 15.52
CA GLU A 68 -14.02 3.74 16.58
C GLU A 68 -13.39 4.14 17.93
N GLU A 69 -12.08 3.98 18.08
CA GLU A 69 -11.32 4.40 19.25
C GLU A 69 -11.11 5.93 19.29
N VAL A 70 -11.36 6.61 18.18
CA VAL A 70 -11.21 8.07 18.06
C VAL A 70 -12.57 8.74 18.01
N SER A 71 -12.85 9.64 18.98
CA SER A 71 -14.10 10.42 18.98
C SER A 71 -14.11 11.49 17.89
N LEU A 72 -15.20 11.58 17.14
CA LEU A 72 -15.45 12.58 16.09
C LEU A 72 -16.58 13.55 16.43
N GLN A 73 -17.04 13.61 17.69
CA GLN A 73 -18.11 14.52 18.09
C GLN A 73 -17.75 15.99 17.85
N LYS A 74 -16.52 16.38 18.21
CA LYS A 74 -16.02 17.72 17.98
C LYS A 74 -15.92 18.02 16.47
N ASP A 75 -15.44 17.05 15.69
CA ASP A 75 -15.27 17.20 14.25
C ASP A 75 -16.59 17.52 13.53
N ARG A 76 -17.70 16.91 13.95
CA ARG A 76 -19.03 17.22 13.41
C ARG A 76 -19.42 18.67 13.65
N SER A 77 -19.15 19.18 14.85
CA SER A 77 -19.42 20.58 15.21
C SER A 77 -18.46 21.53 14.46
N ASP A 78 -17.18 21.19 14.40
CA ASP A 78 -16.18 21.96 13.68
C ASP A 78 -16.54 22.09 12.20
N TYR A 79 -16.91 20.97 11.54
CA TYR A 79 -17.26 20.95 10.13
C TYR A 79 -18.39 21.93 9.78
N GLN A 80 -19.40 22.05 10.66
CA GLN A 80 -20.50 23.00 10.45
C GLN A 80 -20.02 24.45 10.39
N THR A 81 -19.01 24.78 11.19
CA THR A 81 -18.45 26.13 11.33
C THR A 81 -17.31 26.45 10.38
N LEU A 82 -16.80 25.44 9.66
CA LEU A 82 -15.73 25.62 8.64
C LEU A 82 -16.19 26.62 7.58
N ARG A 83 -15.26 27.47 7.15
CA ARG A 83 -15.48 28.38 6.01
C ARG A 83 -15.61 27.56 4.71
N PRO A 84 -16.29 28.10 3.68
CA PRO A 84 -16.52 27.34 2.42
C PRO A 84 -15.26 26.78 1.79
N GLU A 85 -14.16 27.55 1.77
CA GLU A 85 -12.86 27.08 1.25
C GLU A 85 -12.26 25.94 2.09
N GLN A 86 -12.42 25.97 3.40
CA GLN A 86 -11.97 24.89 4.29
C GLN A 86 -12.80 23.62 4.06
N LYS A 87 -14.13 23.74 3.94
CA LYS A 87 -15.00 22.59 3.58
C LYS A 87 -14.60 21.98 2.26
N HIS A 88 -14.30 22.83 1.26
CA HIS A 88 -13.82 22.36 -0.04
C HIS A 88 -12.53 21.57 0.06
N ILE A 89 -11.52 22.07 0.78
CA ILE A 89 -10.24 21.40 0.98
C ILE A 89 -10.45 20.07 1.70
N PHE A 90 -11.16 20.08 2.83
CA PHE A 90 -11.40 18.88 3.64
C PHE A 90 -12.12 17.78 2.84
N THR A 91 -13.26 18.12 2.23
CA THR A 91 -14.10 17.16 1.49
C THR A 91 -13.41 16.62 0.24
N SER A 92 -12.76 17.51 -0.54
CA SER A 92 -12.05 17.08 -1.75
C SER A 92 -10.90 16.13 -1.42
N ASN A 93 -10.14 16.45 -0.38
CA ASN A 93 -9.04 15.62 0.08
C ASN A 93 -9.51 14.25 0.61
N LEU A 94 -10.60 14.24 1.38
CA LEU A 94 -11.21 13.02 1.91
C LEU A 94 -11.71 12.10 0.79
N LYS A 95 -12.37 12.65 -0.24
CA LYS A 95 -12.80 11.90 -1.43
C LYS A 95 -11.62 11.24 -2.16
N TYR A 96 -10.52 11.98 -2.26
CA TYR A 96 -9.31 11.46 -2.90
C TYR A 96 -8.70 10.31 -2.11
N GLN A 97 -8.59 10.43 -0.78
CA GLN A 97 -8.11 9.36 0.09
C GLN A 97 -8.99 8.10 0.00
N VAL A 98 -10.31 8.26 0.03
CA VAL A 98 -11.25 7.14 -0.16
C VAL A 98 -11.01 6.40 -1.46
N MET A 99 -10.78 7.12 -2.56
CA MET A 99 -10.55 6.49 -3.87
C MET A 99 -9.24 5.73 -3.91
N LEU A 100 -8.16 6.32 -3.38
CA LEU A 100 -6.84 5.69 -3.39
C LEU A 100 -6.83 4.40 -2.55
N ASP A 101 -7.37 4.42 -1.33
CA ASP A 101 -7.42 3.25 -0.46
C ASP A 101 -8.43 2.19 -0.93
N SER A 102 -9.43 2.58 -1.71
CA SER A 102 -10.30 1.60 -2.36
C SER A 102 -9.57 0.78 -3.42
N VAL A 103 -8.56 1.34 -4.07
CA VAL A 103 -7.67 0.62 -5.00
C VAL A 103 -6.63 -0.17 -4.22
N GLN A 104 -5.94 0.50 -3.28
CA GLN A 104 -4.83 -0.07 -2.54
C GLN A 104 -5.26 -1.22 -1.62
N GLY A 105 -6.45 -1.15 -1.02
CA GLY A 105 -7.01 -2.22 -0.19
C GLY A 105 -7.28 -3.55 -0.92
N ARG A 106 -7.11 -3.60 -2.25
CA ARG A 106 -7.26 -4.82 -3.08
C ARG A 106 -6.00 -5.15 -3.88
N GLY A 107 -5.23 -4.12 -4.25
CA GLY A 107 -4.13 -4.25 -5.20
C GLY A 107 -3.05 -5.26 -4.79
N PRO A 108 -2.41 -5.14 -3.63
CA PRO A 108 -1.33 -6.03 -3.21
C PRO A 108 -1.74 -7.49 -3.14
N GLY A 109 -2.91 -7.79 -2.56
CA GLY A 109 -3.43 -9.15 -2.44
C GLY A 109 -3.76 -9.79 -3.79
N MET A 110 -4.37 -9.03 -4.70
CA MET A 110 -4.73 -9.53 -6.04
C MET A 110 -3.53 -9.64 -6.97
N ALA A 111 -2.59 -8.68 -6.92
CA ALA A 111 -1.50 -8.60 -7.88
C ALA A 111 -0.23 -9.29 -7.41
N PHE A 112 0.20 -9.09 -6.18
CA PHE A 112 1.53 -9.48 -5.74
C PHE A 112 1.56 -10.81 -4.98
N ALA A 113 0.61 -11.02 -4.07
CA ALA A 113 0.60 -12.19 -3.21
C ALA A 113 0.58 -13.53 -3.97
N PRO A 114 -0.17 -13.69 -5.09
CA PRO A 114 -0.20 -14.95 -5.84
C PRO A 114 1.14 -15.38 -6.42
N TYR A 115 2.04 -14.43 -6.70
CA TYR A 115 3.33 -14.68 -7.34
C TYR A 115 4.50 -14.61 -6.36
N CYS A 116 4.22 -14.44 -5.07
CA CYS A 116 5.23 -14.39 -4.01
C CYS A 116 5.82 -15.76 -3.74
N SER A 117 7.16 -15.84 -3.63
CA SER A 117 7.90 -17.10 -3.43
C SER A 117 8.57 -17.18 -2.06
N LEU A 118 8.37 -16.18 -1.18
CA LEU A 118 8.97 -16.13 0.16
C LEU A 118 7.88 -16.03 1.22
N PRO A 119 7.85 -16.93 2.23
CA PRO A 119 6.84 -16.92 3.29
C PRO A 119 6.78 -15.59 4.06
N GLU A 120 7.95 -15.03 4.40
CA GLU A 120 8.05 -13.77 5.13
C GLU A 120 7.50 -12.56 4.35
N LEU A 121 7.64 -12.57 3.02
CA LEU A 121 7.09 -11.53 2.16
C LEU A 121 5.58 -11.72 1.96
N GLU A 122 5.12 -12.95 1.76
CA GLU A 122 3.69 -13.27 1.67
C GLU A 122 2.95 -12.88 2.96
N GLY A 123 3.50 -13.24 4.12
CA GLY A 123 2.94 -12.85 5.42
C GLY A 123 2.88 -11.33 5.59
N CYS A 124 3.93 -10.63 5.17
CA CYS A 124 4.00 -9.17 5.21
C CYS A 124 2.91 -8.52 4.33
N MET A 125 2.67 -9.04 3.14
CA MET A 125 1.61 -8.55 2.24
C MET A 125 0.20 -8.78 2.81
N LYS A 126 -0.05 -9.91 3.46
CA LYS A 126 -1.34 -10.21 4.08
C LYS A 126 -1.68 -9.22 5.20
N VAL A 127 -0.71 -8.87 6.01
CA VAL A 127 -0.90 -7.86 7.07
C VAL A 127 -1.02 -6.46 6.46
N TRP A 128 -0.27 -6.14 5.43
CA TRP A 128 -0.43 -4.90 4.69
C TRP A 128 -1.87 -4.73 4.18
N GLU A 129 -2.40 -5.71 3.46
CA GLU A 129 -3.78 -5.68 2.95
C GLU A 129 -4.82 -5.56 4.08
N PHE A 130 -4.57 -6.22 5.22
CA PHE A 130 -5.41 -6.07 6.41
C PHE A 130 -5.43 -4.63 6.95
N MET A 131 -4.27 -3.95 7.00
CA MET A 131 -4.18 -2.55 7.44
C MET A 131 -4.88 -1.60 6.46
N GLU A 132 -4.76 -1.82 5.15
CA GLU A 132 -5.48 -1.05 4.13
C GLU A 132 -7.01 -1.14 4.27
N MET A 133 -7.51 -2.29 4.69
CA MET A 133 -8.94 -2.45 5.00
C MET A 133 -9.34 -1.56 6.19
N ILE A 134 -8.48 -1.42 7.21
CA ILE A 134 -8.71 -0.52 8.35
C ILE A 134 -8.73 0.93 7.86
N HIS A 135 -7.80 1.32 6.96
CA HIS A 135 -7.77 2.67 6.38
C HIS A 135 -9.08 3.01 5.64
N SER A 136 -9.53 2.14 4.75
CA SER A 136 -10.80 2.31 4.03
C SER A 136 -11.99 2.44 4.98
N ARG A 137 -12.06 1.63 6.04
CA ARG A 137 -13.09 1.72 7.08
C ARG A 137 -13.02 3.05 7.83
N SER A 138 -11.82 3.57 8.03
CA SER A 138 -11.58 4.81 8.77
C SER A 138 -12.14 6.04 8.05
N TYR A 139 -11.97 6.12 6.74
CA TYR A 139 -12.61 7.19 5.96
C TYR A 139 -14.13 7.09 5.98
N THR A 140 -14.68 5.89 5.89
CA THR A 140 -16.13 5.69 6.06
C THR A 140 -16.60 6.14 7.44
N TYR A 141 -15.82 5.84 8.49
CA TYR A 141 -16.13 6.27 9.85
C TYR A 141 -16.12 7.80 9.98
N ILE A 142 -15.12 8.48 9.39
CA ILE A 142 -15.07 9.96 9.35
C ILE A 142 -16.32 10.51 8.64
N ILE A 143 -16.63 10.02 7.43
CA ILE A 143 -17.75 10.50 6.63
C ILE A 143 -19.09 10.34 7.38
N LYS A 144 -19.33 9.17 7.97
CA LYS A 144 -20.57 8.90 8.72
C LYS A 144 -20.74 9.77 9.96
N ASN A 145 -19.67 10.20 10.59
CA ASN A 145 -19.73 10.98 11.83
C ASN A 145 -19.70 12.50 11.57
N VAL A 146 -19.10 12.95 10.48
CA VAL A 146 -18.91 14.37 10.17
C VAL A 146 -20.06 14.93 9.33
N TYR A 147 -20.50 14.20 8.31
CA TYR A 147 -21.53 14.66 7.36
C TYR A 147 -22.93 14.27 7.81
N SER A 148 -23.90 15.12 7.47
CA SER A 148 -25.32 14.83 7.72
C SER A 148 -25.85 13.72 6.82
N ASP A 149 -25.39 13.72 5.55
CA ASP A 149 -25.66 12.66 4.58
C ASP A 149 -24.35 12.15 3.97
N PRO A 150 -23.89 10.94 4.33
CA PRO A 150 -22.70 10.33 3.76
C PRO A 150 -22.75 10.16 2.23
N ALA A 151 -23.94 10.00 1.64
CA ALA A 151 -24.10 9.81 0.20
C ALA A 151 -23.63 11.05 -0.59
N GLU A 152 -23.78 12.27 -0.04
CA GLU A 152 -23.25 13.49 -0.66
C GLU A 152 -21.75 13.44 -0.95
N VAL A 153 -20.99 12.67 -0.16
CA VAL A 153 -19.57 12.46 -0.36
C VAL A 153 -19.32 11.28 -1.31
N PHE A 154 -19.86 10.09 -0.97
CA PHE A 154 -19.57 8.86 -1.72
C PHE A 154 -20.04 8.90 -3.18
N ASP A 155 -21.26 9.37 -3.44
CA ASP A 155 -21.87 9.35 -4.77
C ASP A 155 -21.20 10.33 -5.74
N THR A 156 -20.39 11.26 -5.23
CA THR A 156 -19.70 12.26 -6.03
C THR A 156 -18.21 11.98 -6.26
N ILE A 157 -17.65 10.89 -5.70
CA ILE A 157 -16.25 10.52 -5.92
C ILE A 157 -16.01 10.16 -7.38
N LEU A 158 -16.82 9.25 -7.94
CA LEU A 158 -16.66 8.74 -9.30
C LEU A 158 -17.06 9.74 -10.40
N SER A 159 -17.67 10.87 -10.04
CA SER A 159 -17.96 11.97 -10.97
C SER A 159 -16.85 13.02 -11.04
N ASP A 160 -15.85 12.96 -10.18
CA ASP A 160 -14.72 13.90 -10.20
C ASP A 160 -13.54 13.33 -11.02
N ASN A 161 -13.44 13.75 -12.28
CA ASN A 161 -12.38 13.31 -13.19
C ASN A 161 -10.96 13.55 -12.63
N ARG A 162 -10.75 14.59 -11.82
CA ARG A 162 -9.43 14.88 -11.24
C ARG A 162 -9.00 13.78 -10.28
N ILE A 163 -9.96 13.22 -9.52
CA ILE A 163 -9.70 12.09 -8.62
C ILE A 163 -9.42 10.84 -9.45
N LEU A 164 -10.25 10.58 -10.48
CA LEU A 164 -10.11 9.39 -11.33
C LEU A 164 -8.78 9.38 -12.10
N GLU A 165 -8.40 10.47 -12.73
CA GLU A 165 -7.13 10.60 -13.46
C GLU A 165 -5.90 10.31 -12.57
N ARG A 166 -5.96 10.73 -11.30
CA ARG A 166 -4.85 10.51 -10.35
C ARG A 166 -4.78 9.08 -9.84
N ALA A 167 -5.92 8.41 -9.69
CA ALA A 167 -5.98 7.00 -9.35
C ALA A 167 -5.61 6.09 -10.54
N GLN A 168 -5.87 6.54 -11.76
CA GLN A 168 -5.76 5.74 -12.99
C GLN A 168 -4.35 5.16 -13.19
N SER A 169 -3.29 5.91 -12.92
CA SER A 169 -1.92 5.45 -13.14
C SER A 169 -1.58 4.21 -12.31
N VAL A 170 -2.06 4.16 -11.07
CA VAL A 170 -1.86 3.01 -10.17
C VAL A 170 -2.77 1.86 -10.59
N THR A 171 -4.04 2.15 -10.81
CA THR A 171 -5.03 1.15 -11.24
C THR A 171 -4.61 0.48 -12.54
N GLN A 172 -4.17 1.26 -13.54
CA GLN A 172 -3.72 0.73 -14.82
C GLN A 172 -2.50 -0.19 -14.67
N ALA A 173 -1.55 0.17 -13.81
CA ALA A 173 -0.37 -0.66 -13.58
C ALA A 173 -0.71 -2.00 -12.91
N TYR A 174 -1.67 -2.02 -11.99
CA TYR A 174 -2.20 -3.24 -11.41
C TYR A 174 -2.91 -4.09 -12.47
N ASP A 175 -3.82 -3.51 -13.23
CA ASP A 175 -4.61 -4.22 -14.24
C ASP A 175 -3.72 -4.78 -15.35
N ASP A 176 -2.73 -4.01 -15.82
CA ASP A 176 -1.75 -4.45 -16.84
C ASP A 176 -0.95 -5.65 -16.37
N PHE A 177 -0.56 -5.66 -15.08
CA PHE A 177 0.15 -6.80 -14.51
C PHE A 177 -0.77 -8.01 -14.33
N ILE A 178 -1.94 -7.84 -13.69
CA ILE A 178 -2.89 -8.92 -13.41
C ILE A 178 -3.35 -9.60 -14.70
N ASN A 179 -3.74 -8.82 -15.71
CA ASN A 179 -4.22 -9.37 -16.99
C ASN A 179 -3.10 -10.16 -17.68
N SER A 180 -1.88 -9.64 -17.71
CA SER A 180 -0.75 -10.35 -18.31
C SER A 180 -0.34 -11.59 -17.54
N ALA A 181 -0.47 -11.57 -16.23
CA ALA A 181 -0.22 -12.72 -15.39
C ALA A 181 -1.24 -13.84 -15.66
N HIS A 182 -2.53 -13.48 -15.79
CA HIS A 182 -3.57 -14.45 -16.16
C HIS A 182 -3.34 -15.05 -17.56
N GLU A 183 -2.97 -14.22 -18.55
CA GLU A 183 -2.64 -14.71 -19.90
C GLU A 183 -1.44 -15.67 -19.86
N TYR A 184 -0.41 -15.33 -19.09
CA TYR A 184 0.78 -16.16 -18.94
C TYR A 184 0.43 -17.50 -18.27
N ASP A 185 -0.33 -17.49 -17.19
CA ASP A 185 -0.74 -18.69 -16.48
C ASP A 185 -1.61 -19.59 -17.36
N GLN A 186 -2.60 -19.04 -18.06
CA GLN A 186 -3.42 -19.80 -19.00
C GLN A 186 -2.58 -20.45 -20.09
N SER A 187 -1.64 -19.73 -20.70
CA SER A 187 -0.78 -20.29 -21.75
C SER A 187 0.09 -21.45 -21.25
N ASN A 188 0.53 -21.43 -20.01
CA ASN A 188 1.30 -22.50 -19.38
C ASN A 188 0.44 -23.74 -19.05
N MET A 189 -0.77 -23.54 -18.56
CA MET A 189 -1.72 -24.65 -18.30
C MET A 189 -2.09 -25.43 -19.57
N TRP A 190 -2.19 -24.74 -20.75
CA TRP A 190 -2.55 -25.36 -22.03
C TRP A 190 -1.40 -26.16 -22.65
N LYS A 191 -0.14 -25.90 -22.27
CA LYS A 191 1.01 -26.67 -22.78
C LYS A 191 1.07 -28.10 -22.26
N ASP A 192 0.42 -28.40 -21.14
CA ASP A 192 0.52 -29.68 -20.44
C ASP A 192 -0.50 -30.76 -20.87
N GLY A 193 -1.26 -30.57 -21.94
CA GLY A 193 -2.05 -31.70 -22.50
C GLY A 193 -3.35 -31.41 -23.23
N TRP A 194 -3.71 -30.16 -23.47
CA TRP A 194 -4.89 -29.85 -24.27
C TRP A 194 -4.50 -29.20 -25.61
N ARG A 195 -5.07 -29.75 -26.69
CA ARG A 195 -4.84 -29.26 -28.05
C ARG A 195 -5.57 -27.92 -28.31
N GLY A 196 -4.93 -26.82 -27.97
CA GLY A 196 -5.34 -25.52 -28.39
C GLY A 196 -4.11 -24.62 -28.48
N SER A 197 -3.84 -24.05 -29.64
CA SER A 197 -2.67 -23.21 -29.90
C SER A 197 -2.84 -21.78 -29.39
N TYR A 198 -3.22 -21.59 -28.13
CA TYR A 198 -3.10 -20.29 -27.51
C TYR A 198 -1.67 -20.15 -26.97
N VAL A 199 -0.85 -19.40 -27.66
CA VAL A 199 0.48 -19.01 -27.19
C VAL A 199 0.35 -17.57 -26.72
N SER A 200 0.49 -17.32 -25.43
CA SER A 200 0.61 -15.96 -24.95
C SER A 200 1.83 -15.29 -25.56
N GLU A 201 1.70 -14.08 -26.03
CA GLU A 201 2.83 -13.24 -26.45
C GLU A 201 3.62 -12.73 -25.22
N THR A 202 3.04 -12.82 -24.02
CA THR A 202 3.66 -12.37 -22.77
C THR A 202 4.73 -13.33 -22.31
N THR A 203 5.96 -12.91 -22.34
CA THR A 203 7.10 -13.65 -21.77
C THR A 203 7.19 -13.42 -20.27
N ILE A 204 7.87 -14.32 -19.54
CA ILE A 204 8.17 -14.11 -18.10
C ILE A 204 8.93 -12.80 -17.87
N TYR A 205 9.81 -12.40 -18.80
CA TYR A 205 10.55 -11.14 -18.71
C TYR A 205 9.62 -9.92 -18.79
N GLU A 206 8.66 -9.91 -19.72
CA GLU A 206 7.65 -8.85 -19.83
C GLU A 206 6.72 -8.83 -18.61
N LEU A 207 6.36 -10.00 -18.10
CA LEU A 207 5.56 -10.11 -16.88
C LEU A 207 6.30 -9.51 -15.67
N LYS A 208 7.59 -9.84 -15.51
CA LYS A 208 8.46 -9.23 -14.49
C LYS A 208 8.56 -7.70 -14.65
N ARG A 209 8.64 -7.21 -15.90
CA ARG A 209 8.64 -5.75 -16.17
C ARG A 209 7.34 -5.08 -15.72
N LYS A 210 6.20 -5.71 -15.98
CA LYS A 210 4.90 -5.20 -15.53
C LYS A 210 4.77 -5.23 -14.01
N LEU A 211 5.26 -6.28 -13.35
CA LEU A 211 5.34 -6.33 -11.89
C LEU A 211 6.21 -5.18 -11.34
N PHE A 212 7.38 -4.92 -11.94
CA PHE A 212 8.22 -3.79 -11.56
C PHE A 212 7.44 -2.47 -11.63
N ARG A 213 6.73 -2.23 -12.74
CA ARG A 213 5.93 -1.01 -12.93
C ARG A 213 4.79 -0.88 -11.91
N ALA A 214 4.13 -1.99 -11.58
CA ALA A 214 3.09 -1.99 -10.55
C ALA A 214 3.66 -1.62 -9.17
N VAL A 215 4.73 -2.28 -8.72
CA VAL A 215 5.37 -1.99 -7.43
C VAL A 215 5.92 -0.56 -7.38
N ALA A 216 6.49 -0.05 -8.48
CA ALA A 216 6.98 1.32 -8.58
C ALA A 216 5.85 2.37 -8.47
N ASN A 217 4.70 2.13 -9.11
CA ASN A 217 3.52 2.99 -8.97
C ASN A 217 2.96 2.97 -7.54
N VAL A 218 2.92 1.81 -6.90
CA VAL A 218 2.50 1.70 -5.49
C VAL A 218 3.46 2.45 -4.57
N ASN A 219 4.77 2.33 -4.78
CA ASN A 219 5.76 3.09 -4.01
C ASN A 219 5.56 4.61 -4.13
N ILE A 220 5.20 5.10 -5.32
CA ILE A 220 4.89 6.52 -5.55
C ILE A 220 3.55 6.91 -4.90
N LEU A 221 2.55 6.04 -4.96
CA LEU A 221 1.27 6.25 -4.27
C LEU A 221 1.48 6.45 -2.76
N GLU A 222 2.09 5.45 -2.12
CA GLU A 222 2.37 5.42 -0.68
C GLU A 222 3.32 6.54 -0.25
N GLY A 223 4.31 6.86 -1.10
CA GLY A 223 5.40 7.78 -0.78
C GLY A 223 5.12 9.25 -1.07
N ILE A 224 4.22 9.57 -2.00
CA ILE A 224 3.96 10.94 -2.45
C ILE A 224 2.49 11.30 -2.31
N ARG A 225 1.59 10.58 -3.00
CA ARG A 225 0.18 10.97 -3.10
C ARG A 225 -0.51 11.00 -1.74
N PHE A 226 -0.31 10.00 -0.92
CA PHE A 226 -0.84 9.97 0.45
C PHE A 226 -0.23 11.06 1.33
N TYR A 227 1.08 11.28 1.27
CA TYR A 227 1.73 12.28 2.10
C TYR A 227 1.30 13.72 1.78
N VAL A 228 1.03 14.02 0.51
CA VAL A 228 0.44 15.30 0.09
C VAL A 228 -0.96 15.45 0.67
N SER A 229 -1.74 14.38 0.59
CA SER A 229 -3.09 14.31 1.14
C SER A 229 -3.09 14.44 2.66
N PHE A 230 -2.20 13.75 3.35
CA PHE A 230 -2.06 13.81 4.82
C PHE A 230 -1.72 15.22 5.30
N ALA A 231 -0.83 15.93 4.61
CA ALA A 231 -0.48 17.30 4.95
C ALA A 231 -1.72 18.23 5.02
N CYS A 232 -2.69 18.03 4.12
CA CYS A 232 -3.94 18.79 4.17
C CYS A 232 -4.78 18.48 5.42
N SER A 233 -4.88 17.21 5.80
CA SER A 233 -5.59 16.78 7.00
C SER A 233 -4.90 17.28 8.28
N PHE A 234 -3.58 17.21 8.33
CA PHE A 234 -2.81 17.69 9.48
C PHE A 234 -2.88 19.21 9.66
N ALA A 235 -3.01 19.99 8.57
CA ALA A 235 -3.20 21.42 8.64
C ALA A 235 -4.47 21.82 9.42
N PHE A 236 -5.53 21.03 9.34
CA PHE A 236 -6.70 21.23 10.19
C PHE A 236 -6.37 20.96 11.66
N GLY A 237 -5.66 19.89 11.97
CA GLY A 237 -5.23 19.58 13.34
C GLY A 237 -4.36 20.68 13.95
N GLU A 238 -3.45 21.30 13.18
CA GLU A 238 -2.64 22.46 13.61
C GLU A 238 -3.53 23.66 14.00
N LEU A 239 -4.65 23.83 13.34
CA LEU A 239 -5.64 24.87 13.65
C LEU A 239 -6.61 24.49 14.76
N LYS A 240 -6.45 23.33 15.40
CA LYS A 240 -7.38 22.78 16.39
C LYS A 240 -8.80 22.57 15.86
N LEU A 241 -8.90 22.30 14.57
CA LEU A 241 -10.12 21.94 13.84
C LEU A 241 -10.01 20.50 13.36
N MET A 242 -11.14 19.78 13.29
CA MET A 242 -11.18 18.41 12.79
C MET A 242 -10.09 17.49 13.42
N GLU A 243 -9.84 17.67 14.72
CA GLU A 243 -8.72 17.02 15.42
C GLU A 243 -8.86 15.49 15.45
N GLY A 244 -10.08 14.97 15.55
CA GLY A 244 -10.34 13.53 15.49
C GLY A 244 -10.00 12.95 14.12
N SER A 245 -10.42 13.61 13.04
CA SER A 245 -10.06 13.24 11.67
C SER A 245 -8.54 13.31 11.45
N ALA A 246 -7.88 14.38 11.91
CA ALA A 246 -6.43 14.50 11.83
C ALA A 246 -5.72 13.40 12.62
N LYS A 247 -6.24 12.99 13.78
CA LYS A 247 -5.72 11.85 14.56
C LYS A 247 -5.85 10.52 13.82
N ILE A 248 -7.01 10.24 13.23
CA ILE A 248 -7.21 9.04 12.40
C ILE A 248 -6.22 9.03 11.24
N VAL A 249 -6.09 10.14 10.50
CA VAL A 249 -5.14 10.24 9.40
C VAL A 249 -3.69 10.08 9.87
N SER A 250 -3.34 10.50 11.09
CA SER A 250 -2.00 10.28 11.64
C SER A 250 -1.71 8.79 11.93
N LEU A 251 -2.72 8.02 12.34
CA LEU A 251 -2.59 6.57 12.49
C LEU A 251 -2.43 5.88 11.14
N ILE A 252 -3.21 6.29 10.14
CA ILE A 252 -3.05 5.84 8.76
C ILE A 252 -1.63 6.16 8.25
N ALA A 253 -1.15 7.40 8.39
CA ALA A 253 0.18 7.80 7.93
C ALA A 253 1.32 7.03 8.61
N ARG A 254 1.14 6.61 9.85
CA ARG A 254 2.08 5.72 10.56
C ARG A 254 2.16 4.35 9.87
N ASP A 255 1.02 3.80 9.50
CA ASP A 255 0.94 2.51 8.81
C ASP A 255 1.50 2.61 7.39
N GLU A 256 1.18 3.70 6.66
CA GLU A 256 1.70 3.97 5.32
C GLU A 256 3.23 4.08 5.27
N ASN A 257 3.87 4.49 6.37
CA ASN A 257 5.31 4.41 6.48
C ASN A 257 5.84 2.97 6.36
N GLN A 258 5.12 1.99 6.89
CA GLN A 258 5.50 0.58 6.78
C GLN A 258 5.28 0.07 5.35
N HIS A 259 4.16 0.39 4.74
CA HIS A 259 3.81 0.02 3.37
C HIS A 259 4.83 0.57 2.37
N LEU A 260 5.19 1.85 2.53
CA LEU A 260 6.24 2.47 1.76
C LEU A 260 7.59 1.74 1.90
N VAL A 261 7.97 1.34 3.12
CA VAL A 261 9.21 0.59 3.35
C VAL A 261 9.15 -0.79 2.69
N ILE A 262 8.00 -1.48 2.68
CA ILE A 262 7.85 -2.77 1.98
C ILE A 262 8.22 -2.61 0.51
N THR A 263 7.60 -1.68 -0.20
CA THR A 263 7.87 -1.46 -1.63
C THR A 263 9.28 -0.96 -1.90
N GLN A 264 9.85 -0.11 -1.03
CA GLN A 264 11.25 0.30 -1.11
C GLN A 264 12.22 -0.89 -0.95
N GLN A 265 11.94 -1.81 -0.03
CA GLN A 265 12.75 -3.01 0.15
C GLN A 265 12.68 -3.91 -1.08
N ILE A 266 11.49 -4.13 -1.64
CA ILE A 266 11.33 -4.92 -2.87
C ILE A 266 12.16 -4.32 -4.00
N LEU A 267 11.99 -3.02 -4.32
CA LEU A 267 12.70 -2.33 -5.38
C LEU A 267 14.23 -2.35 -5.18
N ASN A 268 14.70 -2.12 -3.95
CA ASN A 268 16.13 -2.15 -3.65
C ASN A 268 16.73 -3.55 -3.75
N LYS A 269 15.99 -4.60 -3.36
CA LYS A 269 16.47 -5.98 -3.51
C LYS A 269 16.56 -6.38 -4.98
N TRP A 270 15.61 -5.98 -5.81
CA TRP A 270 15.71 -6.17 -7.27
C TRP A 270 16.92 -5.44 -7.86
N ARG A 271 17.10 -4.19 -7.51
CA ARG A 271 18.29 -3.42 -7.93
C ARG A 271 19.59 -4.10 -7.53
N ASN A 272 19.64 -4.72 -6.36
CA ASN A 272 20.82 -5.38 -5.81
C ASN A 272 20.97 -6.85 -6.26
N GLY A 273 20.05 -7.41 -7.04
CA GLY A 273 20.21 -8.69 -7.71
C GLY A 273 19.53 -9.87 -7.03
N ASP A 274 18.39 -9.66 -6.36
CA ASP A 274 17.53 -10.77 -5.91
C ASP A 274 17.16 -11.71 -7.06
N ASP A 275 16.89 -11.13 -8.22
CA ASP A 275 16.61 -11.80 -9.49
C ASP A 275 17.42 -11.09 -10.59
N PRO A 276 18.19 -11.82 -11.44
CA PRO A 276 18.99 -11.24 -12.50
C PRO A 276 18.18 -10.44 -13.53
N ASP A 277 16.98 -10.92 -13.89
CA ASP A 277 16.10 -10.22 -14.83
C ASP A 277 15.56 -8.93 -14.21
N MET A 278 15.12 -8.99 -12.93
CA MET A 278 14.62 -7.81 -12.23
C MET A 278 15.71 -6.74 -12.06
N LYS A 279 16.95 -7.12 -11.84
CA LYS A 279 18.09 -6.19 -11.82
C LYS A 279 18.29 -5.51 -13.17
N LYS A 280 18.15 -6.24 -14.26
CA LYS A 280 18.24 -5.71 -15.62
C LYS A 280 17.06 -4.80 -15.94
N ILE A 281 15.83 -5.24 -15.61
CA ILE A 281 14.60 -4.46 -15.76
C ILE A 281 14.69 -3.15 -14.99
N PHE A 282 15.16 -3.16 -13.74
CA PHE A 282 15.32 -1.94 -12.95
C PHE A 282 16.17 -0.90 -13.70
N LYS A 283 17.26 -1.32 -14.32
CA LYS A 283 18.13 -0.45 -15.09
C LYS A 283 17.48 0.03 -16.39
N GLU A 284 16.78 -0.85 -17.10
CA GLU A 284 16.09 -0.51 -18.35
C GLU A 284 14.90 0.43 -18.12
N GLU A 285 14.19 0.24 -17.02
CA GLU A 285 13.00 1.02 -16.65
C GLU A 285 13.34 2.31 -15.87
N GLU A 286 14.59 2.61 -15.59
CA GLU A 286 14.99 3.82 -14.86
C GLU A 286 14.45 5.11 -15.49
N PRO A 287 14.52 5.32 -16.83
CA PRO A 287 13.91 6.50 -17.47
C PRO A 287 12.39 6.57 -17.32
N TRP A 288 11.71 5.42 -17.44
CA TRP A 288 10.28 5.33 -17.21
C TRP A 288 9.93 5.64 -15.74
N PHE A 289 10.74 5.19 -14.79
CA PHE A 289 10.52 5.42 -13.36
C PHE A 289 10.66 6.92 -13.01
N TYR A 290 11.67 7.60 -13.56
CA TYR A 290 11.76 9.07 -13.46
C TYR A 290 10.53 9.76 -14.02
N LYS A 291 10.07 9.36 -15.19
CA LYS A 291 8.89 9.95 -15.83
C LYS A 291 7.62 9.72 -15.00
N THR A 292 7.50 8.56 -14.35
CA THR A 292 6.37 8.26 -13.45
C THR A 292 6.39 9.13 -12.19
N PHE A 293 7.56 9.37 -11.60
CA PHE A 293 7.72 10.35 -10.52
C PHE A 293 7.32 11.77 -10.97
N GLU A 294 7.81 12.20 -12.12
CA GLU A 294 7.48 13.52 -12.68
C GLU A 294 5.97 13.69 -12.89
N ASN A 295 5.33 12.69 -13.48
CA ASN A 295 3.88 12.70 -13.71
C ASN A 295 3.11 12.79 -12.39
N ALA A 296 3.49 12.01 -11.36
CA ALA A 296 2.86 12.06 -10.06
C ALA A 296 3.03 13.43 -9.41
N VAL A 297 4.23 14.01 -9.42
CA VAL A 297 4.50 15.34 -8.87
C VAL A 297 3.66 16.41 -9.59
N ASN A 298 3.59 16.36 -10.92
CA ASN A 298 2.81 17.33 -11.69
C ASN A 298 1.30 17.20 -11.37
N GLN A 299 0.78 15.98 -11.27
CA GLN A 299 -0.62 15.75 -10.89
C GLN A 299 -0.92 16.26 -9.47
N GLU A 300 -0.02 16.06 -8.52
CA GLU A 300 -0.21 16.56 -7.14
C GLU A 300 -0.10 18.09 -7.08
N LYS A 301 0.70 18.72 -7.91
CA LYS A 301 0.72 20.19 -8.05
C LYS A 301 -0.60 20.73 -8.60
N LEU A 302 -1.14 20.14 -9.66
CA LEU A 302 -2.46 20.50 -10.20
C LEU A 302 -3.58 20.26 -9.18
N TRP A 303 -3.45 19.24 -8.36
CA TRP A 303 -4.37 19.00 -7.26
C TRP A 303 -4.31 20.11 -6.21
N SER A 304 -3.11 20.58 -5.87
CA SER A 304 -2.96 21.70 -4.93
C SER A 304 -3.61 22.99 -5.44
N GLU A 305 -3.48 23.29 -6.75
CA GLU A 305 -4.19 24.42 -7.38
C GLU A 305 -5.71 24.29 -7.22
N TYR A 306 -6.24 23.09 -7.46
CA TYR A 306 -7.67 22.82 -7.27
C TYR A 306 -8.12 22.94 -5.81
N LEU A 307 -7.34 22.42 -4.87
CA LEU A 307 -7.67 22.51 -3.45
C LEU A 307 -7.75 23.97 -2.95
N PHE A 308 -6.82 24.81 -3.39
CA PHE A 308 -6.71 26.18 -2.92
C PHE A 308 -7.36 27.23 -3.82
N LYS A 309 -8.13 26.83 -4.84
CA LYS A 309 -8.79 27.74 -5.79
C LYS A 309 -9.72 28.77 -5.14
N ASN A 310 -10.29 28.46 -3.99
CA ASN A 310 -11.23 29.30 -3.26
C ASN A 310 -10.58 30.01 -2.04
N GLY A 311 -9.29 29.80 -1.81
CA GLY A 311 -8.55 30.38 -0.69
C GLY A 311 -7.67 29.37 0.03
N SER A 312 -6.78 29.89 0.86
CA SER A 312 -5.79 29.14 1.60
C SER A 312 -6.18 28.92 3.07
N MET A 313 -5.46 28.05 3.73
CA MET A 313 -5.49 27.87 5.19
C MET A 313 -4.27 28.53 5.83
N ILE A 314 -4.37 28.89 7.12
CA ILE A 314 -3.20 29.33 7.88
C ILE A 314 -2.20 28.17 7.93
N GLY A 315 -0.96 28.47 7.55
CA GLY A 315 0.12 27.46 7.53
C GLY A 315 0.15 26.54 6.31
N LEU A 316 -0.85 26.59 5.41
CA LEU A 316 -0.89 25.78 4.21
C LEU A 316 -1.56 26.53 3.04
N ASN A 317 -0.81 26.66 1.95
CA ASN A 317 -1.28 27.21 0.69
C ASN A 317 -0.74 26.40 -0.49
N GLU A 318 -1.18 26.72 -1.69
CA GLU A 318 -0.78 26.06 -2.93
C GLU A 318 0.74 25.98 -3.07
N LYS A 319 1.44 27.10 -2.93
CA LYS A 319 2.92 27.17 -3.11
C LYS A 319 3.67 26.30 -2.11
N LEU A 320 3.29 26.34 -0.83
CA LEU A 320 3.91 25.52 0.21
C LEU A 320 3.67 24.04 -0.03
N LEU A 321 2.46 23.66 -0.46
CA LEU A 321 2.13 22.26 -0.76
C LEU A 321 2.89 21.79 -2.00
N GLN A 322 3.02 22.58 -3.05
CA GLN A 322 3.82 22.24 -4.23
C GLN A 322 5.31 22.07 -3.90
N GLN A 323 5.87 22.93 -3.05
CA GLN A 323 7.23 22.74 -2.55
C GLN A 323 7.38 21.47 -1.72
N TYR A 324 6.39 21.14 -0.91
CA TYR A 324 6.40 19.90 -0.14
C TYR A 324 6.35 18.66 -1.03
N VAL A 325 5.56 18.67 -2.11
CA VAL A 325 5.52 17.59 -3.12
C VAL A 325 6.91 17.33 -3.70
N GLU A 326 7.62 18.38 -4.14
CA GLU A 326 8.99 18.26 -4.71
C GLU A 326 10.00 17.75 -3.66
N TRP A 327 9.91 18.28 -2.46
CA TRP A 327 10.79 17.89 -1.35
C TRP A 327 10.64 16.41 -1.00
N ILE A 328 9.39 15.92 -0.90
CA ILE A 328 9.14 14.52 -0.57
C ILE A 328 9.49 13.61 -1.74
N ALA A 329 9.23 14.02 -2.98
CA ALA A 329 9.60 13.26 -4.18
C ALA A 329 11.11 13.00 -4.24
N ASN A 330 11.95 14.01 -4.00
CA ASN A 330 13.39 13.84 -3.91
C ASN A 330 13.83 12.82 -2.85
N LYS A 331 13.17 12.81 -1.69
CA LYS A 331 13.45 11.82 -0.64
C LYS A 331 13.06 10.40 -1.09
N ARG A 332 11.93 10.24 -1.76
CA ARG A 332 11.45 8.94 -2.25
C ARG A 332 12.31 8.42 -3.39
N MET A 333 12.69 9.27 -4.33
CA MET A 333 13.66 8.92 -5.37
C MET A 333 14.96 8.38 -4.77
N LYS A 334 15.53 9.09 -3.80
CA LYS A 334 16.76 8.65 -3.13
C LYS A 334 16.59 7.30 -2.42
N ALA A 335 15.44 7.06 -1.79
CA ALA A 335 15.16 5.82 -1.06
C ALA A 335 15.10 4.58 -1.96
N VAL A 336 14.73 4.74 -3.23
CA VAL A 336 14.72 3.66 -4.23
C VAL A 336 15.96 3.66 -5.13
N GLY A 337 16.95 4.51 -4.84
CA GLY A 337 18.23 4.55 -5.53
C GLY A 337 18.29 5.42 -6.79
N LEU A 338 17.28 6.24 -7.01
CA LEU A 338 17.28 7.28 -8.05
C LEU A 338 17.93 8.56 -7.54
N LYS A 339 18.45 9.37 -8.46
CA LYS A 339 18.99 10.69 -8.11
C LYS A 339 17.86 11.71 -7.97
N PRO A 340 17.85 12.55 -6.93
CA PRO A 340 16.91 13.67 -6.82
C PRO A 340 17.02 14.62 -8.02
N VAL A 341 15.87 15.11 -8.51
CA VAL A 341 15.82 15.97 -9.70
C VAL A 341 15.25 17.37 -9.44
N TYR A 342 14.55 17.56 -8.32
CA TYR A 342 13.92 18.84 -7.99
C TYR A 342 14.91 19.74 -7.25
N ASP A 343 15.00 21.01 -7.68
CA ASP A 343 15.85 22.04 -7.05
C ASP A 343 15.15 22.62 -5.81
N ILE A 344 15.18 21.85 -4.73
CA ILE A 344 14.64 22.26 -3.43
C ILE A 344 15.57 21.81 -2.30
N ALA A 345 15.75 22.68 -1.30
CA ALA A 345 16.62 22.41 -0.16
C ALA A 345 16.15 21.18 0.62
N GLN A 346 16.93 20.10 0.56
CA GLN A 346 16.55 18.81 1.17
C GLN A 346 16.56 18.82 2.71
N ARG A 347 17.29 19.73 3.32
CA ARG A 347 17.38 19.86 4.79
C ARG A 347 16.22 20.61 5.42
N ALA A 348 15.50 21.41 4.63
CA ALA A 348 14.39 22.23 5.09
C ALA A 348 13.06 21.65 4.58
N ASN A 349 12.28 21.02 5.46
CA ASN A 349 10.92 20.62 5.14
C ASN A 349 10.07 21.90 4.93
N PRO A 350 9.44 22.10 3.77
CA PRO A 350 8.54 23.24 3.54
C PRO A 350 7.35 23.31 4.50
N LEU A 351 6.95 22.17 5.03
CA LEU A 351 5.86 22.01 6.02
C LEU A 351 6.41 21.32 7.28
N PRO A 352 7.23 22.01 8.10
CA PRO A 352 7.97 21.37 9.20
C PRO A 352 7.05 20.76 10.28
N TRP A 353 5.86 21.31 10.47
CA TRP A 353 4.85 20.81 11.38
C TRP A 353 4.29 19.44 11.00
N THR A 354 4.41 19.00 9.73
CA THR A 354 4.00 17.64 9.31
C THR A 354 4.80 16.55 10.00
N GLN A 355 6.01 16.84 10.46
CA GLN A 355 6.91 15.81 11.02
C GLN A 355 6.38 15.18 12.30
N HIS A 356 5.74 15.95 13.17
CA HIS A 356 5.22 15.38 14.42
C HIS A 356 3.96 14.53 14.19
N TRP A 357 3.18 14.81 13.14
CA TRP A 357 2.03 14.00 12.75
C TRP A 357 2.41 12.66 12.11
N ILE A 358 3.53 12.64 11.39
CA ILE A 358 4.01 11.46 10.65
C ILE A 358 4.96 10.62 11.54
N SER A 359 5.61 11.24 12.52
CA SER A 359 6.59 10.55 13.38
C SER A 359 5.91 9.55 14.31
N SER A 360 6.33 8.28 14.24
CA SER A 360 5.94 7.28 15.24
C SER A 360 6.51 7.55 16.65
N LYS A 361 7.47 8.49 16.76
CA LYS A 361 8.00 8.93 18.03
C LYS A 361 7.02 9.92 18.69
N GLY A 362 6.24 9.44 19.67
CA GLY A 362 5.28 10.27 20.40
C GLY A 362 3.85 10.21 19.87
N LEU A 363 3.55 9.44 18.83
CA LEU A 363 2.21 8.90 18.68
C LEU A 363 2.01 7.99 19.89
N GLN A 364 1.34 8.56 20.89
CA GLN A 364 0.80 7.78 21.98
C GLN A 364 0.12 6.58 21.32
N VAL A 365 0.60 5.43 21.65
CA VAL A 365 0.05 4.14 21.37
C VAL A 365 -1.48 4.27 21.36
N ALA A 366 -2.15 3.63 20.42
CA ALA A 366 -3.60 3.61 20.36
C ALA A 366 -4.18 3.43 21.77
N PRO A 367 -5.36 3.98 22.11
CA PRO A 367 -5.96 3.85 23.42
C PRO A 367 -5.90 2.44 24.00
N GLN A 368 -5.86 1.41 23.15
CA GLN A 368 -5.60 0.01 23.54
C GLN A 368 -4.30 -0.19 24.33
N GLU A 369 -3.25 0.56 24.05
CA GLU A 369 -1.97 0.39 24.76
C GLU A 369 -1.92 1.22 26.05
N THR A 370 -2.74 2.23 26.20
CA THR A 370 -2.97 2.91 27.50
C THR A 370 -3.95 2.13 28.38
N GLU A 371 -4.88 1.35 27.79
CA GLU A 371 -5.80 0.49 28.54
C GLU A 371 -5.18 -0.85 28.94
N VAL A 372 -4.07 -1.28 28.34
CA VAL A 372 -3.35 -2.49 28.75
C VAL A 372 -2.79 -2.37 30.16
N GLU A 373 -2.51 -1.18 30.67
CA GLU A 373 -2.19 -0.96 32.09
C GLU A 373 -3.41 -1.17 33.02
N SER A 374 -4.64 -1.09 32.49
CA SER A 374 -5.87 -1.38 33.23
C SER A 374 -6.47 -2.76 32.93
N TYR A 375 -5.83 -3.57 32.09
CA TYR A 375 -6.23 -4.95 31.90
C TYR A 375 -5.89 -5.72 33.18
N VAL A 376 -6.84 -5.75 34.10
CA VAL A 376 -6.79 -6.64 35.27
C VAL A 376 -6.76 -8.07 34.73
N VAL A 377 -5.59 -8.68 34.70
CA VAL A 377 -5.44 -10.11 34.48
C VAL A 377 -6.24 -10.81 35.56
N GLY A 378 -7.45 -11.25 35.24
CA GLY A 378 -8.39 -11.82 36.21
C GLY A 378 -9.84 -11.41 35.98
N GLY A 379 -10.11 -10.43 35.10
CA GLY A 379 -11.46 -9.94 34.80
C GLY A 379 -12.24 -10.77 33.76
N ILE A 380 -11.67 -11.85 33.23
CA ILE A 380 -12.41 -12.80 32.41
C ILE A 380 -13.33 -13.57 33.36
N LYS A 381 -14.58 -13.15 33.45
CA LYS A 381 -15.62 -14.03 33.98
C LYS A 381 -15.64 -15.26 33.06
N GLN A 382 -15.12 -16.37 33.54
CA GLN A 382 -15.35 -17.66 32.93
C GLN A 382 -16.84 -17.99 33.13
N ASP A 383 -17.67 -17.63 32.17
CA ASP A 383 -19.07 -18.02 32.12
C ASP A 383 -19.25 -19.50 31.76
N VAL A 384 -18.16 -20.19 31.43
CA VAL A 384 -18.14 -21.62 31.16
C VAL A 384 -17.87 -22.38 32.43
N LYS A 385 -18.89 -22.93 33.04
CA LYS A 385 -18.79 -23.90 34.14
C LYS A 385 -18.41 -25.27 33.57
N LYS A 386 -17.77 -26.12 34.39
CA LYS A 386 -17.35 -27.49 34.00
C LYS A 386 -18.45 -28.35 33.34
N ASP A 387 -19.68 -28.00 33.53
CA ASP A 387 -20.90 -28.72 33.11
C ASP A 387 -21.64 -28.03 31.95
N THR A 388 -21.15 -26.88 31.46
CA THR A 388 -21.85 -26.11 30.41
C THR A 388 -22.06 -26.91 29.11
N PHE A 389 -21.26 -27.92 28.87
CA PHE A 389 -21.34 -28.79 27.69
C PHE A 389 -21.71 -30.24 28.01
N SER A 390 -22.12 -30.55 29.26
CA SER A 390 -22.44 -31.92 29.67
C SER A 390 -23.68 -32.50 28.98
N GLY A 391 -24.50 -31.69 28.30
CA GLY A 391 -25.65 -32.09 27.51
C GLY A 391 -25.40 -32.34 26.03
N PHE A 392 -24.19 -32.01 25.51
CA PHE A 392 -23.82 -32.28 24.13
C PHE A 392 -23.22 -33.68 24.00
N LYS A 393 -24.02 -34.63 23.49
CA LYS A 393 -23.48 -35.90 22.98
C LYS A 393 -22.94 -35.65 21.56
N LEU A 394 -21.63 -35.87 21.39
CA LEU A 394 -21.02 -36.02 20.07
C LEU A 394 -21.47 -37.32 19.42
#